data_9c658617c1eba4a76dd77fa362559526
#
_entry.id   9c658617c1eba4a76dd77fa362559526
#
_cell.length_a   1.000
_cell.length_b   1.000
_cell.length_c   1.000
_cell.angle_alpha   90.00
_cell.angle_beta   90.00
_cell.angle_gamma   90.00
#
_symmetry.space_group_name_H-M   'P 1'
#
loop_
_entity.id
_entity.type
_entity.pdbx_description
1 polymer ?
#
loop_
_entity_poly.entity_id
_entity_poly.type
_entity_poly.pdbx_seq_one_letter_code
_entity_poly.pdbx_strand_id
1 'polypeptide(L)'
;VRVSDQPIRSHDPVEEPDIVVVQDATLLSLPSVVAGLRPGGRLLVNTHRPLPAAVLAATAGRTVTTVSASAIAIRCVGRDVPGPAMLGALAAVTGVVLVDSVIAAVQDRLAGRSTAGNVAAVTEAFETTLAAVGGEARASAT
;
A
#
# COMPACT_ATOMS: atom_id res chain seq x y z
N VAL A 1 -12.38 2.78 -2.19
CA VAL A 1 -12.49 1.84 -3.31
C VAL A 1 -13.09 0.55 -2.80
N ARG A 2 -13.98 -0.06 -3.57
CA ARG A 2 -14.49 -1.43 -3.36
C ARG A 2 -14.10 -2.28 -4.55
N VAL A 3 -13.72 -3.53 -4.28
CA VAL A 3 -13.45 -4.55 -5.30
C VAL A 3 -14.35 -5.74 -4.98
N SER A 4 -15.10 -6.24 -5.98
CA SER A 4 -16.05 -7.33 -5.80
C SER A 4 -16.27 -8.08 -7.11
N ASP A 5 -16.51 -9.38 -7.03
CA ASP A 5 -16.94 -10.22 -8.16
C ASP A 5 -18.42 -9.98 -8.52
N GLN A 6 -19.17 -9.27 -7.66
CA GLN A 6 -20.56 -8.90 -7.89
C GLN A 6 -20.67 -7.42 -8.25
N PRO A 7 -21.71 -7.01 -8.98
CA PRO A 7 -21.95 -5.61 -9.31
C PRO A 7 -22.05 -4.73 -8.06
N ILE A 8 -21.18 -3.71 -7.96
CA ILE A 8 -21.20 -2.75 -6.85
C ILE A 8 -22.27 -1.71 -7.16
N ARG A 9 -23.30 -1.64 -6.32
CA ARG A 9 -24.42 -0.71 -6.47
C ARG A 9 -24.46 0.39 -5.40
N SER A 10 -23.66 0.25 -4.32
CA SER A 10 -23.56 1.24 -3.26
C SER A 10 -22.43 2.23 -3.53
N HIS A 11 -22.68 3.51 -3.27
CA HIS A 11 -21.72 4.60 -3.31
C HIS A 11 -21.37 5.11 -1.90
N ASP A 12 -21.84 4.41 -0.86
CA ASP A 12 -21.59 4.79 0.53
C ASP A 12 -20.09 4.73 0.87
N PRO A 13 -19.63 5.53 1.81
CA PRO A 13 -18.29 5.43 2.35
C PRO A 13 -17.98 3.99 2.82
N VAL A 14 -16.70 3.61 2.78
CA VAL A 14 -16.25 2.32 3.33
C VAL A 14 -15.96 2.55 4.81
N GLU A 15 -16.87 2.17 5.68
CA GLU A 15 -16.74 2.36 7.13
C GLU A 15 -15.86 1.29 7.79
N GLU A 16 -15.92 0.06 7.29
CA GLU A 16 -15.15 -1.08 7.77
C GLU A 16 -14.26 -1.64 6.65
N PRO A 17 -13.16 -0.97 6.31
CA PRO A 17 -12.25 -1.44 5.27
C PRO A 17 -11.49 -2.70 5.68
N ASP A 18 -11.24 -3.58 4.72
CA ASP A 18 -10.30 -4.70 4.85
C ASP A 18 -8.85 -4.22 4.77
N ILE A 19 -8.63 -3.11 4.06
CA ILE A 19 -7.31 -2.54 3.81
C ILE A 19 -7.39 -1.03 3.91
N VAL A 20 -6.47 -0.43 4.68
CA VAL A 20 -6.24 1.01 4.74
C VAL A 20 -4.86 1.30 4.14
N VAL A 21 -4.82 2.23 3.19
CA VAL A 21 -3.59 2.68 2.54
C VAL A 21 -3.34 4.14 2.89
N VAL A 22 -2.22 4.42 3.52
CA VAL A 22 -1.84 5.76 3.98
C VAL A 22 -0.63 6.25 3.20
N GLN A 23 -0.84 7.19 2.28
CA GLN A 23 0.24 7.77 1.47
C GLN A 23 1.03 8.83 2.23
N ASP A 24 0.40 9.53 3.18
CA ASP A 24 1.03 10.51 4.05
C ASP A 24 0.93 10.05 5.50
N ALA A 25 2.06 9.62 6.06
CA ALA A 25 2.13 9.09 7.42
C ALA A 25 1.73 10.12 8.50
N THR A 26 1.70 11.42 8.21
CA THR A 26 1.23 12.45 9.15
C THR A 26 -0.25 12.29 9.49
N LEU A 27 -1.03 11.71 8.59
CA LEU A 27 -2.45 11.39 8.79
C LEU A 27 -2.69 10.37 9.91
N LEU A 28 -1.69 9.57 10.26
CA LEU A 28 -1.78 8.61 11.37
C LEU A 28 -1.91 9.28 12.75
N SER A 29 -1.69 10.59 12.85
CA SER A 29 -2.02 11.37 14.04
C SER A 29 -3.53 11.45 14.29
N LEU A 30 -4.35 11.17 13.28
CA LEU A 30 -5.82 11.17 13.35
C LEU A 30 -6.31 9.74 13.65
N PRO A 31 -6.91 9.47 14.83
CA PRO A 31 -7.40 8.13 15.18
C PRO A 31 -8.41 7.57 14.17
N SER A 32 -9.17 8.44 13.51
CA SER A 32 -10.18 8.06 12.51
C SER A 32 -9.60 7.35 11.28
N VAL A 33 -8.31 7.53 10.98
CA VAL A 33 -7.67 6.92 9.80
C VAL A 33 -7.65 5.39 9.91
N VAL A 34 -7.50 4.85 11.11
CA VAL A 34 -7.42 3.40 11.35
C VAL A 34 -8.62 2.84 12.12
N ALA A 35 -9.53 3.69 12.58
CA ALA A 35 -10.61 3.32 13.49
C ALA A 35 -11.56 2.24 12.92
N GLY A 36 -11.86 2.28 11.62
CA GLY A 36 -12.75 1.34 10.96
C GLY A 36 -12.08 0.06 10.43
N LEU A 37 -10.74 -0.04 10.52
CA LEU A 37 -10.02 -1.20 9.98
C LEU A 37 -10.42 -2.49 10.71
N ARG A 38 -10.92 -3.46 9.96
CA ARG A 38 -11.43 -4.73 10.49
C ARG A 38 -10.37 -5.51 11.29
N PRO A 39 -10.78 -6.36 12.24
CA PRO A 39 -9.89 -7.38 12.81
C PRO A 39 -9.29 -8.25 11.70
N GLY A 40 -7.97 -8.49 11.73
CA GLY A 40 -7.28 -9.19 10.66
C GLY A 40 -7.07 -8.36 9.37
N GLY A 41 -7.54 -7.11 9.35
CA GLY A 41 -7.33 -6.19 8.23
C GLY A 41 -5.86 -5.76 8.09
N ARG A 42 -5.57 -5.03 7.02
CA ARG A 42 -4.20 -4.64 6.66
C ARG A 42 -4.06 -3.13 6.61
N LEU A 43 -3.00 -2.61 7.18
CA LEU A 43 -2.57 -1.21 7.09
C LEU A 43 -1.28 -1.15 6.28
N LEU A 44 -1.29 -0.42 5.17
CA LEU A 44 -0.11 -0.13 4.35
C LEU A 44 0.23 1.35 4.46
N VAL A 45 1.44 1.67 4.88
CA VAL A 45 1.87 3.05 5.15
C VAL A 45 3.11 3.42 4.36
N ASN A 46 3.05 4.56 3.66
CA ASN A 46 4.24 5.17 3.06
C ASN A 46 5.07 5.87 4.14
N THR A 47 6.10 5.20 4.62
CA THR A 47 7.06 5.76 5.56
C THR A 47 8.38 4.99 5.54
N HIS A 48 9.48 5.69 5.79
CA HIS A 48 10.80 5.11 6.06
C HIS A 48 11.14 5.12 7.55
N ARG A 49 10.24 5.66 8.39
CA ARG A 49 10.43 5.79 9.84
C ARG A 49 9.61 4.73 10.59
N PRO A 50 10.05 4.33 11.78
CA PRO A 50 9.22 3.52 12.66
C PRO A 50 7.87 4.19 12.93
N LEU A 51 6.81 3.40 12.99
CA LEU A 51 5.48 3.90 13.34
C LEU A 51 5.40 4.26 14.83
N PRO A 52 4.63 5.30 15.19
CA PRO A 52 4.39 5.65 16.58
C PRO A 52 3.76 4.48 17.36
N ALA A 53 4.15 4.31 18.63
CA ALA A 53 3.62 3.25 19.48
C ALA A 53 2.07 3.30 19.60
N ALA A 54 1.49 4.49 19.60
CA ALA A 54 0.04 4.66 19.62
C ALA A 54 -0.65 4.05 18.38
N VAL A 55 -0.03 4.18 17.18
CA VAL A 55 -0.54 3.57 15.94
C VAL A 55 -0.45 2.05 16.04
N LEU A 56 0.68 1.51 16.50
CA LEU A 56 0.86 0.06 16.68
C LEU A 56 -0.14 -0.51 17.67
N ALA A 57 -0.41 0.20 18.78
CA ALA A 57 -1.44 -0.20 19.74
C ALA A 57 -2.85 -0.17 19.13
N ALA A 58 -3.19 0.88 18.39
CA ALA A 58 -4.50 1.03 17.73
C ALA A 58 -4.74 -0.02 16.64
N THR A 59 -3.67 -0.57 16.06
CA THR A 59 -3.72 -1.60 15.00
C THR A 59 -3.39 -3.01 15.50
N ALA A 60 -3.42 -3.24 16.81
CA ALA A 60 -3.19 -4.57 17.38
C ALA A 60 -4.16 -5.61 16.79
N GLY A 61 -3.63 -6.78 16.42
CA GLY A 61 -4.39 -7.84 15.74
C GLY A 61 -4.63 -7.60 14.23
N ARG A 62 -3.97 -6.60 13.65
CA ARG A 62 -3.98 -6.29 12.22
C ARG A 62 -2.58 -6.40 11.65
N THR A 63 -2.47 -6.65 10.35
CA THR A 63 -1.16 -6.66 9.67
C THR A 63 -0.78 -5.24 9.28
N VAL A 64 0.36 -4.77 9.75
CA VAL A 64 0.89 -3.43 9.42
C VAL A 64 2.14 -3.58 8.58
N THR A 65 2.12 -3.00 7.39
CA THR A 65 3.26 -3.02 6.45
C THR A 65 3.67 -1.58 6.13
N THR A 66 4.96 -1.29 6.16
CA THR A 66 5.51 -0.01 5.74
C THR A 66 6.29 -0.16 4.44
N VAL A 67 6.26 0.87 3.61
CA VAL A 67 7.03 0.96 2.38
C VAL A 67 7.55 2.38 2.21
N SER A 68 8.80 2.55 1.78
CA SER A 68 9.39 3.86 1.51
C SER A 68 9.03 4.35 0.09
N ALA A 69 7.72 4.44 -0.21
CA ALA A 69 7.22 4.71 -1.56
C ALA A 69 7.68 6.09 -2.10
N SER A 70 7.75 7.12 -1.26
CA SER A 70 8.30 8.43 -1.63
C SER A 70 9.77 8.34 -2.03
N ALA A 71 10.58 7.61 -1.28
CA ALA A 71 12.00 7.43 -1.61
C ALA A 71 12.18 6.65 -2.93
N ILE A 72 11.37 5.62 -3.15
CA ILE A 72 11.34 4.87 -4.41
C ILE A 72 10.95 5.78 -5.57
N ALA A 73 9.89 6.58 -5.41
CA ALA A 73 9.41 7.51 -6.43
C ALA A 73 10.48 8.56 -6.78
N ILE A 74 11.14 9.16 -5.80
CA ILE A 74 12.21 10.13 -6.02
C ILE A 74 13.36 9.48 -6.81
N ARG A 75 13.75 8.25 -6.48
CA ARG A 75 14.83 7.52 -7.17
C ARG A 75 14.45 7.12 -8.59
N CYS A 76 13.25 6.62 -8.83
CA CYS A 76 12.83 6.08 -10.11
C CYS A 76 12.27 7.15 -11.07
N VAL A 77 11.60 8.17 -10.53
CA VAL A 77 10.86 9.18 -11.30
C VAL A 77 11.48 10.57 -11.18
N GLY A 78 12.32 10.80 -10.15
CA GLY A 78 12.91 12.12 -9.87
C GLY A 78 11.99 13.08 -9.13
N ARG A 79 10.81 12.61 -8.67
CA ARG A 79 9.82 13.43 -7.95
C ARG A 79 9.12 12.60 -6.88
N ASP A 80 8.63 13.25 -5.83
CA ASP A 80 7.82 12.62 -4.79
C ASP A 80 6.38 12.39 -5.29
N VAL A 81 6.17 11.30 -6.00
CA VAL A 81 4.88 10.84 -6.52
C VAL A 81 4.67 9.37 -6.12
N PRO A 82 4.38 9.08 -4.85
CA PRO A 82 4.42 7.73 -4.30
C PRO A 82 3.31 6.80 -4.82
N GLY A 83 2.28 7.32 -5.49
CA GLY A 83 1.11 6.57 -5.91
C GLY A 83 1.43 5.26 -6.65
N PRO A 84 2.23 5.26 -7.73
CA PRO A 84 2.60 4.03 -8.43
C PRO A 84 3.32 3.01 -7.54
N ALA A 85 4.29 3.45 -6.73
CA ALA A 85 4.98 2.59 -5.78
C ALA A 85 4.02 1.99 -4.74
N MET A 86 3.09 2.81 -4.22
CA MET A 86 2.06 2.34 -3.28
C MET A 86 1.15 1.27 -3.90
N LEU A 87 0.83 1.37 -5.19
CA LEU A 87 0.06 0.33 -5.90
C LEU A 87 0.85 -0.97 -6.03
N GLY A 88 2.16 -0.90 -6.30
CA GLY A 88 3.03 -2.08 -6.28
C GLY A 88 3.07 -2.76 -4.91
N ALA A 89 3.27 -1.98 -3.86
CA ALA A 89 3.24 -2.48 -2.49
C ALA A 89 1.86 -3.07 -2.12
N LEU A 90 0.76 -2.44 -2.52
CA LEU A 90 -0.60 -2.94 -2.32
C LEU A 90 -0.80 -4.30 -2.98
N ALA A 91 -0.34 -4.47 -4.21
CA ALA A 91 -0.39 -5.76 -4.92
C ALA A 91 0.35 -6.85 -4.14
N ALA A 92 1.56 -6.54 -3.63
CA ALA A 92 2.37 -7.47 -2.84
C ALA A 92 1.71 -7.88 -1.51
N VAL A 93 1.11 -6.92 -0.80
CA VAL A 93 0.50 -7.15 0.51
C VAL A 93 -0.81 -7.93 0.40
N THR A 94 -1.60 -7.70 -0.66
CA THR A 94 -2.98 -8.16 -0.71
C THR A 94 -3.24 -9.27 -1.70
N GLY A 95 -2.51 -9.30 -2.81
CA GLY A 95 -2.82 -10.19 -3.95
C GLY A 95 -4.17 -9.91 -4.63
N VAL A 96 -4.87 -8.81 -4.27
CA VAL A 96 -6.18 -8.45 -4.86
C VAL A 96 -6.02 -8.04 -6.32
N VAL A 97 -4.87 -7.49 -6.68
CA VAL A 97 -4.50 -7.14 -8.05
C VAL A 97 -3.15 -7.74 -8.39
N LEU A 98 -2.99 -8.17 -9.63
CA LEU A 98 -1.71 -8.64 -10.15
C LEU A 98 -0.79 -7.46 -10.43
N VAL A 99 0.49 -7.59 -10.11
CA VAL A 99 1.48 -6.53 -10.38
C VAL A 99 1.55 -6.20 -11.87
N ASP A 100 1.43 -7.18 -12.75
CA ASP A 100 1.41 -6.97 -14.20
C ASP A 100 0.21 -6.10 -14.64
N SER A 101 -0.95 -6.27 -13.99
CA SER A 101 -2.12 -5.42 -14.25
C SER A 101 -1.89 -3.99 -13.78
N VAL A 102 -1.20 -3.79 -12.66
CA VAL A 102 -0.79 -2.46 -12.18
C VAL A 102 0.18 -1.81 -13.17
N ILE A 103 1.17 -2.55 -13.64
CA ILE A 103 2.14 -2.08 -14.64
C ILE A 103 1.44 -1.67 -15.93
N ALA A 104 0.54 -2.51 -16.46
CA ALA A 104 -0.23 -2.20 -17.64
C ALA A 104 -1.07 -0.93 -17.48
N ALA A 105 -1.75 -0.78 -16.34
CA ALA A 105 -2.53 0.42 -16.03
C ALA A 105 -1.66 1.68 -15.93
N VAL A 106 -0.46 1.58 -15.36
CA VAL A 106 0.51 2.68 -15.28
C VAL A 106 0.99 3.07 -16.68
N GLN A 107 1.28 2.10 -17.54
CA GLN A 107 1.68 2.35 -18.92
C GLN A 107 0.59 3.07 -19.73
N ASP A 108 -0.66 2.65 -19.54
CA ASP A 108 -1.81 3.26 -20.22
C ASP A 108 -2.12 4.68 -19.71
N ARG A 109 -2.16 4.85 -18.39
CA ARG A 109 -2.64 6.09 -17.74
C ARG A 109 -1.57 7.17 -17.60
N LEU A 110 -0.31 6.79 -17.51
CA LEU A 110 0.83 7.68 -17.31
C LEU A 110 1.77 7.67 -18.53
N ALA A 111 1.20 7.57 -19.74
CA ALA A 111 1.98 7.60 -20.97
C ALA A 111 2.83 8.89 -21.06
N GLY A 112 4.12 8.75 -21.40
CA GLY A 112 5.04 9.86 -21.56
C GLY A 112 6.43 9.61 -20.94
N ARG A 113 7.19 10.68 -20.70
CA ARG A 113 8.60 10.59 -20.24
C ARG A 113 8.79 9.88 -18.90
N SER A 114 7.78 9.90 -18.03
CA SER A 114 7.85 9.30 -16.70
C SER A 114 7.34 7.87 -16.64
N THR A 115 6.85 7.29 -17.74
CA THR A 115 6.24 5.94 -17.75
C THR A 115 7.22 4.89 -17.26
N ALA A 116 8.44 4.84 -17.81
CA ALA A 116 9.45 3.85 -17.40
C ALA A 116 9.82 3.98 -15.92
N GLY A 117 9.97 5.21 -15.43
CA GLY A 117 10.25 5.46 -14.01
C GLY A 117 9.09 5.03 -13.09
N ASN A 118 7.84 5.26 -13.49
CA ASN A 118 6.68 4.82 -12.72
C ASN A 118 6.55 3.29 -12.71
N VAL A 119 6.82 2.61 -13.84
CA VAL A 119 6.87 1.13 -13.91
C VAL A 119 7.96 0.58 -13.00
N ALA A 120 9.17 1.18 -13.03
CA ALA A 120 10.25 0.80 -12.14
C ALA A 120 9.86 0.97 -10.67
N ALA A 121 9.17 2.06 -10.32
CA ALA A 121 8.69 2.31 -8.96
C ALA A 121 7.66 1.26 -8.49
N VAL A 122 6.73 0.86 -9.36
CA VAL A 122 5.77 -0.24 -9.08
C VAL A 122 6.52 -1.54 -8.80
N THR A 123 7.44 -1.91 -9.69
CA THR A 123 8.19 -3.18 -9.61
C THR A 123 9.06 -3.22 -8.35
N GLU A 124 9.83 -2.18 -8.08
CA GLU A 124 10.69 -2.11 -6.90
C GLU A 124 9.89 -2.17 -5.60
N ALA A 125 8.79 -1.41 -5.51
CA ALA A 125 7.94 -1.43 -4.33
C ALA A 125 7.27 -2.79 -4.13
N PHE A 126 6.84 -3.46 -5.20
CA PHE A 126 6.28 -4.81 -5.15
C PHE A 126 7.30 -5.82 -4.61
N GLU A 127 8.49 -5.87 -5.19
CA GLU A 127 9.54 -6.82 -4.83
C GLU A 127 10.02 -6.62 -3.39
N THR A 128 10.29 -5.38 -3.00
CA THR A 128 10.77 -5.06 -1.64
C THR A 128 9.71 -5.36 -0.59
N THR A 129 8.44 -5.06 -0.87
CA THR A 129 7.33 -5.34 0.05
C THR A 129 7.07 -6.84 0.15
N LEU A 130 7.09 -7.56 -0.96
CA LEU A 130 6.90 -9.02 -0.99
C LEU A 130 7.97 -9.74 -0.18
N ALA A 131 9.23 -9.31 -0.30
CA ALA A 131 10.34 -9.85 0.48
C ALA A 131 10.17 -9.61 1.98
N ALA A 132 9.72 -8.42 2.38
CA ALA A 132 9.47 -8.06 3.78
C ALA A 132 8.34 -8.92 4.38
N VAL A 133 7.20 -9.02 3.72
CA VAL A 133 6.04 -9.83 4.16
C VAL A 133 6.40 -11.32 4.22
N GLY A 134 7.15 -11.83 3.25
CA GLY A 134 7.61 -13.23 3.24
C GLY A 134 8.62 -13.54 4.35
N GLY A 135 9.43 -12.55 4.75
CA GLY A 135 10.34 -12.66 5.89
C GLY A 135 9.63 -12.73 7.23
N GLU A 136 8.60 -11.90 7.44
CA GLU A 136 7.78 -11.88 8.67
C GLU A 136 7.00 -13.20 8.85
N ALA A 137 6.44 -13.74 7.78
CA ALA A 137 5.73 -15.03 7.82
C ALA A 137 6.64 -16.19 8.26
N ARG A 138 7.90 -16.17 7.84
CA ARG A 138 8.90 -17.19 8.26
C ARG A 138 9.35 -17.00 9.70
N ALA A 139 9.50 -15.77 10.17
CA ALA A 139 9.89 -15.46 11.55
C ALA A 139 8.79 -15.83 12.56
N SER A 140 7.52 -15.77 12.16
CA SER A 140 6.37 -16.12 13.00
C SER A 140 6.09 -17.64 13.06
N ALA A 141 6.71 -18.42 12.19
CA ALA A 141 6.53 -19.89 12.09
C ALA A 141 7.60 -20.68 12.84
N THR A 142 8.56 -20.02 13.51
CA THR A 142 9.64 -20.62 14.30
C THR A 142 9.42 -20.40 15.79
#